data_a49b1598a049d25c394e62909a1db682
#
_entry.id   a49b1598a049d25c394e62909a1db682
#
_cell.length_a   1.000
_cell.length_b   1.000
_cell.length_c   1.000
_cell.angle_alpha   90.00
_cell.angle_beta   90.00
_cell.angle_gamma   90.00
#
_symmetry.space_group_name_H-M   'P 1'
#
loop_
_entity.id
_entity.type
_entity.pdbx_description
1 polymer ?
#
loop_
_entity_poly.entity_id
_entity_poly.type
_entity_poly.pdbx_seq_one_letter_code
_entity_poly.pdbx_strand_id
1 'polypeptide(L)' 'MTNQITLEVAKIAMTAVETVLRKTSPGAEDYPQLVAQYMDAVSAYRQAVAGIENTMKPHTGTAA' A
#
# COMPACT_ATOMS: atom_id res chain seq x y z
N MET A 1 -2.85 7.51 15.54
CA MET A 1 -3.60 6.33 15.72
C MET A 1 -4.29 5.85 14.51
N THR A 2 -5.13 6.67 13.89
CA THR A 2 -5.77 6.27 12.66
C THR A 2 -4.75 5.89 11.60
N ASN A 3 -3.59 6.56 11.60
CA ASN A 3 -2.59 6.28 10.58
C ASN A 3 -2.04 4.87 10.66
N GLN A 4 -1.90 4.38 11.89
CA GLN A 4 -1.40 3.03 12.07
C GLN A 4 -2.39 2.01 11.56
N ILE A 5 -3.67 2.24 11.85
CA ILE A 5 -4.71 1.34 11.39
C ILE A 5 -4.77 1.35 9.88
N THR A 6 -4.65 2.53 9.28
CA THR A 6 -4.67 2.64 7.83
C THR A 6 -3.49 1.91 7.22
N LEU A 7 -2.33 2.02 7.85
CA LEU A 7 -1.14 1.34 7.35
C LEU A 7 -1.31 -0.17 7.39
N GLU A 8 -1.84 -0.68 8.49
CA GLU A 8 -2.04 -2.11 8.62
C GLU A 8 -3.05 -2.64 7.61
N VAL A 9 -4.14 -1.90 7.44
CA VAL A 9 -5.16 -2.30 6.46
C VAL A 9 -4.57 -2.30 5.06
N ALA A 10 -3.80 -1.29 4.72
CA ALA A 10 -3.18 -1.21 3.40
C ALA A 10 -2.19 -2.35 3.20
N LYS A 11 -1.44 -2.69 4.24
CA LYS A 11 -0.49 -3.78 4.16
C LYS A 11 -1.19 -5.11 3.96
N ILE A 12 -2.28 -5.33 4.69
CA ILE A 12 -3.04 -6.56 4.55
C ILE A 12 -3.63 -6.66 3.17
N ALA A 13 -4.20 -5.58 2.65
CA ALA A 13 -4.78 -5.58 1.32
C ALA A 13 -3.71 -5.87 0.27
N MET A 14 -2.56 -5.26 0.41
CA MET A 14 -1.46 -5.49 -0.53
C MET A 14 -1.02 -6.95 -0.52
N THR A 15 -0.88 -7.51 0.67
CA THR A 15 -0.46 -8.90 0.80
C THR A 15 -1.50 -9.85 0.23
N ALA A 16 -2.78 -9.56 0.47
CA ALA A 16 -3.85 -10.41 -0.05
C ALA A 16 -3.83 -10.44 -1.56
N VAL A 17 -3.70 -9.27 -2.19
CA VAL A 17 -3.68 -9.21 -3.65
C VAL A 17 -2.42 -9.89 -4.17
N GLU A 18 -1.30 -9.68 -3.51
CA GLU A 18 -0.06 -10.32 -3.93
C GLU A 18 -0.18 -11.83 -3.90
N THR A 19 -0.82 -12.37 -2.87
CA THR A 19 -1.00 -13.80 -2.75
C THR A 19 -1.83 -14.33 -3.91
N VAL A 20 -2.90 -13.63 -4.24
CA VAL A 20 -3.75 -14.03 -5.36
C VAL A 20 -2.98 -13.96 -6.67
N LEU A 21 -2.18 -12.90 -6.83
CA LEU A 21 -1.39 -12.75 -8.04
C LEU A 21 -0.42 -13.90 -8.25
N ARG A 22 0.21 -14.33 -7.18
CA ARG A 22 1.17 -15.42 -7.27
C ARG A 22 0.52 -16.71 -7.71
N LYS A 23 -0.74 -16.89 -7.36
CA LYS A 23 -1.48 -18.10 -7.72
C LYS A 23 -2.15 -17.99 -9.07
N THR A 24 -2.14 -16.82 -9.68
CA THR A 24 -2.84 -16.60 -10.93
C THR A 24 -1.84 -16.65 -12.07
N SER A 25 -2.20 -17.36 -13.13
CA SER A 25 -1.34 -17.45 -14.30
C SER A 25 -1.29 -16.11 -15.03
N PRO A 26 -0.11 -15.73 -15.54
CA PRO A 26 -0.02 -14.48 -16.27
C PRO A 26 -0.96 -14.38 -17.45
N GLY A 27 -1.38 -15.52 -18.01
CA GLY A 27 -2.31 -15.50 -19.14
C GLY A 27 -3.76 -15.49 -18.75
N ALA A 28 -4.06 -15.50 -17.45
CA ALA A 28 -5.44 -15.50 -17.01
C ALA A 28 -6.10 -14.18 -17.34
N GLU A 29 -7.41 -14.23 -17.59
CA GLU A 29 -8.16 -13.05 -17.94
C GLU A 29 -8.15 -12.03 -16.81
N ASP A 30 -8.13 -12.52 -15.58
CA ASP A 30 -8.17 -11.65 -14.41
C ASP A 30 -6.83 -11.03 -14.08
N TYR A 31 -5.77 -11.52 -14.71
CA TYR A 31 -4.43 -11.10 -14.32
C TYR A 31 -4.24 -9.58 -14.42
N PRO A 32 -4.64 -8.92 -15.52
CA PRO A 32 -4.47 -7.48 -15.59
C PRO A 32 -5.22 -6.73 -14.51
N GLN A 33 -6.41 -7.22 -14.16
CA GLN A 33 -7.17 -6.60 -13.09
C GLN A 33 -6.49 -6.76 -11.74
N LEU A 34 -5.94 -7.95 -11.50
CA LEU A 34 -5.21 -8.20 -10.27
C LEU A 34 -3.97 -7.32 -10.15
N VAL A 35 -3.28 -7.14 -11.27
CA VAL A 35 -2.11 -6.26 -11.28
C VAL A 35 -2.54 -4.84 -10.94
N ALA A 36 -3.62 -4.37 -11.53
CA ALA A 36 -4.11 -3.03 -11.23
C ALA A 36 -4.48 -2.89 -9.77
N GLN A 37 -5.15 -3.90 -9.22
CA GLN A 37 -5.50 -3.88 -7.80
C GLN A 37 -4.26 -3.86 -6.92
N TYR A 38 -3.26 -4.62 -7.30
CA TYR A 38 -2.02 -4.65 -6.54
C TYR A 38 -1.36 -3.28 -6.55
N MET A 39 -1.31 -2.64 -7.70
CA MET A 39 -0.71 -1.31 -7.80
C MET A 39 -1.48 -0.30 -6.98
N ASP A 40 -2.80 -0.41 -6.97
CA ASP A 40 -3.62 0.46 -6.12
C ASP A 40 -3.30 0.23 -4.65
N ALA A 41 -3.17 -1.02 -4.25
CA ALA A 41 -2.87 -1.33 -2.86
C ALA A 41 -1.48 -0.81 -2.48
N VAL A 42 -0.51 -0.97 -3.38
CA VAL A 42 0.83 -0.47 -3.12
C VAL A 42 0.82 1.05 -2.99
N SER A 43 0.07 1.72 -3.85
CA SER A 43 -0.03 3.17 -3.80
C SER A 43 -0.65 3.62 -2.48
N ALA A 44 -1.70 2.94 -2.05
CA ALA A 44 -2.33 3.26 -0.77
C ALA A 44 -1.36 3.03 0.39
N TYR A 45 -0.60 1.95 0.31
CA TYR A 45 0.37 1.65 1.34
C TYR A 45 1.44 2.75 1.42
N ARG A 46 1.93 3.17 0.27
CA ARG A 46 2.93 4.22 0.23
C ARG A 46 2.40 5.53 0.79
N GLN A 47 1.17 5.85 0.49
CA GLN A 47 0.56 7.05 1.03
C GLN A 47 0.40 6.98 2.54
N ALA A 48 0.04 5.80 3.04
CA ALA A 48 -0.08 5.62 4.48
C ALA A 48 1.27 5.79 5.17
N VAL A 49 2.32 5.22 4.57
CA VAL A 49 3.65 5.34 5.13
C VAL A 49 4.10 6.80 5.10
N ALA A 50 3.86 7.48 4.01
CA ALA A 50 4.25 8.88 3.90
C ALA A 50 3.52 9.73 4.94
N GLY A 51 2.25 9.43 5.18
CA GLY A 51 1.50 10.14 6.19
C GLY A 51 2.07 9.96 7.58
N ILE A 52 2.48 8.74 7.89
CA ILE A 52 3.08 8.46 9.18
C ILE A 52 4.43 9.16 9.30
N GLU A 53 5.24 9.12 8.26
CA GLU A 53 6.53 9.77 8.29
C GLU A 53 6.38 11.27 8.47
N ASN A 54 5.42 11.85 7.79
CA ASN A 54 5.19 13.28 7.94
C ASN A 54 4.79 13.63 9.36
N THR A 55 4.02 12.76 9.99
CA THR A 55 3.61 12.99 11.37
C THR A 55 4.78 12.84 12.32
N MET A 56 5.62 11.87 12.06
CA MET A 56 6.73 11.58 12.97
C MET A 56 7.90 12.51 12.79
N LYS A 57 8.00 13.13 11.63
CA LYS A 57 9.06 14.10 11.40
C LYS A 57 8.59 15.45 11.87
N PRO A 58 9.00 15.87 13.04
CA PRO A 58 8.48 17.11 13.63
C PRO A 58 9.14 18.31 12.99
N HIS A 59 8.82 18.60 11.80
CA HIS A 59 9.21 19.85 11.20
C HIS A 59 10.66 20.13 11.20
N THR A 60 11.43 19.13 11.22
CA THR A 60 12.84 19.37 11.21
C THR A 60 13.21 20.25 10.06
N GLY A 61 12.62 19.98 8.94
CA GLY A 61 12.94 20.76 7.79
C GLY A 61 12.56 22.19 7.94
N THR A 62 11.47 22.41 8.62
CA THR A 62 11.00 23.75 8.78
C THR A 62 11.80 24.52 9.76
N ALA A 63 12.36 23.84 10.66
CA ALA A 63 13.15 24.52 11.68
C ALA A 63 14.17 25.43 11.04
N ALA A 64 14.54 25.09 9.89
CA ALA A 64 15.55 25.90 9.21
C ALA A 64 15.08 27.30 8.87
#